data_0788c3fd230067ae02f905fa9e98c502
#
_entry.id   0788c3fd230067ae02f905fa9e98c502
#
_cell.length_a   1.000
_cell.length_b   1.000
_cell.length_c   1.000
_cell.angle_alpha   90.00
_cell.angle_beta   90.00
_cell.angle_gamma   90.00
#
_symmetry.space_group_name_H-M   'P 1'
#
loop_
_entity.id
_entity.type
_entity.pdbx_description
1 polymer ?
#
loop_
_entity_poly.entity_id
_entity_poly.type
_entity_poly.pdbx_seq_one_letter_code
_entity_poly.pdbx_strand_id
1 'polypeptide(L)'
;MCRVLWVMASSEDHPSRCLLIGNSRWHWAEQRGSSHWIYQHEAASSEALDAPNDLLAWAAVGPIPSHSCLQSSRRLNLSEIPLQGIPPWLGIDRALAGWGAWRANHHRVGVLVVDAGTVLSLTRISANGSFSGGLLAAGYGLQLRAMTEATAGLNATSPLVLDPEEVDPFPFETQAAMRSGAQQSLVGLIRQAHAQSSWPIWLCGGDAPQLLPKLQEQLGVEVLHSPNLVMEAMVELIS
;
A
#
# COMPACT_ATOMS: atom_id res chain seq x y z
N MET A 1 17.46 23.08 6.29
CA MET A 1 17.36 21.89 5.39
C MET A 1 18.61 21.04 5.61
N CYS A 2 18.51 20.01 6.43
CA CYS A 2 19.62 19.09 6.64
C CYS A 2 19.43 17.93 5.65
N ARG A 3 20.18 17.92 4.55
CA ARG A 3 20.28 16.75 3.68
C ARG A 3 21.02 15.68 4.45
N VAL A 4 20.35 14.61 4.81
CA VAL A 4 21.03 13.38 5.23
C VAL A 4 21.72 12.85 3.98
N LEU A 5 23.04 12.98 3.91
CA LEU A 5 23.87 12.37 2.87
C LEU A 5 23.90 10.86 3.12
N TRP A 6 23.08 10.12 2.41
CA TRP A 6 23.19 8.67 2.33
C TRP A 6 24.45 8.35 1.53
N VAL A 7 25.50 7.89 2.18
CA VAL A 7 26.75 7.47 1.54
C VAL A 7 26.46 6.16 0.81
N MET A 8 26.43 6.22 -0.51
CA MET A 8 26.39 5.03 -1.37
C MET A 8 27.75 4.31 -1.28
N ALA A 9 27.86 3.31 -0.43
CA ALA A 9 28.96 2.34 -0.45
C ALA A 9 28.47 1.13 -1.26
N SER A 10 28.68 1.13 -2.56
CA SER A 10 28.47 -0.05 -3.40
C SER A 10 29.67 -1.01 -3.23
N SER A 11 29.48 -2.10 -2.54
CA SER A 11 30.30 -3.28 -2.76
C SER A 11 29.80 -3.96 -4.05
N GLU A 12 30.67 -4.23 -5.01
CA GLU A 12 30.32 -4.71 -6.35
C GLU A 12 29.66 -6.10 -6.39
N ASP A 13 29.54 -6.79 -5.25
CA ASP A 13 29.11 -8.19 -5.17
C ASP A 13 27.66 -8.41 -4.71
N HIS A 14 26.97 -7.41 -4.12
CA HIS A 14 25.62 -7.62 -3.60
C HIS A 14 24.65 -6.50 -3.99
N PRO A 15 23.41 -6.84 -4.44
CA PRO A 15 22.44 -5.84 -4.81
C PRO A 15 22.00 -5.02 -3.59
N SER A 16 21.89 -3.72 -3.78
CA SER A 16 21.30 -2.82 -2.78
C SER A 16 19.81 -3.07 -2.66
N ARG A 17 19.29 -3.07 -1.43
CA ARG A 17 17.88 -3.37 -1.16
C ARG A 17 17.23 -2.34 -0.24
N CYS A 18 15.91 -2.19 -0.40
CA CYS A 18 15.04 -1.51 0.55
C CYS A 18 13.94 -2.45 1.03
N LEU A 19 13.53 -2.30 2.29
CA LEU A 19 12.51 -3.16 2.90
C LEU A 19 11.43 -2.34 3.58
N LEU A 20 10.18 -2.63 3.25
CA LEU A 20 9.04 -2.23 4.07
C LEU A 20 8.44 -3.46 4.76
N ILE A 21 8.49 -3.49 6.07
CA ILE A 21 7.90 -4.52 6.91
C ILE A 21 6.42 -4.18 7.13
N GLY A 22 5.55 -4.84 6.38
CA GLY A 22 4.10 -4.74 6.53
C GLY A 22 3.55 -5.68 7.61
N ASN A 23 2.24 -5.61 7.87
CA ASN A 23 1.56 -6.48 8.84
C ASN A 23 1.41 -7.92 8.33
N SER A 24 1.14 -8.12 7.05
CA SER A 24 0.87 -9.42 6.43
C SER A 24 1.93 -9.84 5.43
N ARG A 25 2.64 -8.90 4.86
CA ARG A 25 3.67 -9.12 3.84
C ARG A 25 4.84 -8.18 4.04
N TRP A 26 6.00 -8.59 3.54
CA TRP A 26 7.17 -7.75 3.39
C TRP A 26 7.30 -7.33 1.92
N HIS A 27 7.72 -6.10 1.72
CA HIS A 27 7.84 -5.49 0.41
C HIS A 27 9.31 -5.10 0.20
N TRP A 28 9.89 -5.62 -0.86
CA TRP A 28 11.29 -5.39 -1.20
C TRP A 28 11.41 -4.57 -2.48
N ALA A 29 12.39 -3.69 -2.50
CA ALA A 29 12.95 -3.14 -3.73
C ALA A 29 14.41 -3.57 -3.81
N GLU A 30 14.82 -4.18 -4.91
CA GLU A 30 16.17 -4.66 -5.16
C GLU A 30 16.73 -3.95 -6.38
N GLN A 31 17.91 -3.34 -6.23
CA GLN A 31 18.58 -2.64 -7.32
C GLN A 31 19.25 -3.63 -8.26
N ARG A 32 19.00 -3.50 -9.55
CA ARG A 32 19.64 -4.26 -10.63
C ARG A 32 20.35 -3.31 -11.58
N GLY A 33 21.67 -3.31 -11.54
CA GLY A 33 22.47 -2.32 -12.25
C GLY A 33 22.38 -0.92 -11.63
N SER A 34 22.68 0.11 -12.39
CA SER A 34 22.85 1.49 -11.85
C SER A 34 21.54 2.23 -11.58
N SER A 35 20.42 1.84 -12.21
CA SER A 35 19.17 2.64 -12.14
C SER A 35 17.88 1.82 -12.18
N HIS A 36 17.94 0.51 -12.28
CA HIS A 36 16.75 -0.34 -12.38
C HIS A 36 16.45 -0.98 -11.03
N TRP A 37 15.17 -0.94 -10.62
CA TRP A 37 14.68 -1.55 -9.38
C TRP A 37 13.63 -2.61 -9.69
N ILE A 38 13.74 -3.76 -9.02
CA ILE A 38 12.75 -4.85 -9.06
C ILE A 38 12.02 -4.85 -7.73
N TYR A 39 10.69 -5.00 -7.80
CA TYR A 39 9.83 -4.99 -6.63
C TYR A 39 9.25 -6.36 -6.37
N GLN A 40 9.24 -6.80 -5.12
CA GLN A 40 8.73 -8.10 -4.69
C GLN A 40 7.87 -7.92 -3.43
N HIS A 41 6.80 -8.72 -3.34
CA HIS A 41 5.85 -8.68 -2.23
C HIS A 41 5.60 -10.10 -1.75
N GLU A 42 6.18 -10.48 -0.63
CA GLU A 42 6.22 -11.85 -0.14
C GLU A 42 5.72 -12.00 1.30
N ALA A 43 5.49 -13.22 1.74
CA ALA A 43 5.20 -13.49 3.13
C ALA A 43 6.39 -13.09 4.03
N ALA A 44 6.09 -12.63 5.25
CA ALA A 44 7.13 -12.29 6.20
C ALA A 44 8.04 -13.51 6.48
N SER A 45 9.35 -13.36 6.26
CA SER A 45 10.35 -14.38 6.53
C SER A 45 11.62 -13.75 7.08
N SER A 46 12.04 -14.17 8.29
CA SER A 46 13.33 -13.75 8.85
C SER A 46 14.51 -14.26 8.03
N GLU A 47 14.37 -15.40 7.34
CA GLU A 47 15.40 -15.98 6.48
C GLU A 47 15.72 -15.06 5.28
N ALA A 48 14.74 -14.27 4.81
CA ALA A 48 14.97 -13.29 3.77
C ALA A 48 15.92 -12.15 4.20
N LEU A 49 16.13 -11.97 5.51
CA LEU A 49 17.08 -11.00 6.07
C LEU A 49 18.53 -11.54 6.11
N ASP A 50 18.72 -12.85 6.04
CA ASP A 50 20.04 -13.49 6.06
C ASP A 50 20.75 -13.44 4.70
N ALA A 51 20.03 -13.07 3.65
CA ALA A 51 20.61 -12.95 2.31
C ALA A 51 21.72 -11.90 2.29
N PRO A 52 22.88 -12.20 1.67
CA PRO A 52 23.97 -11.25 1.55
C PRO A 52 23.57 -10.10 0.61
N ASN A 53 23.19 -9.00 1.21
CA ASN A 53 22.79 -7.80 0.48
C ASN A 53 23.04 -6.55 1.32
N ASP A 54 23.10 -5.40 0.67
CA ASP A 54 23.21 -4.13 1.36
C ASP A 54 21.81 -3.51 1.52
N LEU A 55 21.28 -3.56 2.75
CA LEU A 55 20.00 -2.93 3.08
C LEU A 55 20.21 -1.41 3.21
N LEU A 56 19.89 -0.66 2.17
CA LEU A 56 20.05 0.80 2.13
C LEU A 56 19.10 1.50 3.12
N ALA A 57 17.84 1.10 3.11
CA ALA A 57 16.83 1.66 4.00
C ALA A 57 15.76 0.62 4.33
N TRP A 58 15.13 0.80 5.49
CA TRP A 58 13.97 0.01 5.85
C TRP A 58 12.94 0.84 6.64
N ALA A 59 11.68 0.45 6.53
CA ALA A 59 10.57 1.01 7.28
C ALA A 59 9.65 -0.09 7.79
N ALA A 60 8.80 0.19 8.76
CA ALA A 60 7.89 -0.80 9.31
C ALA A 60 6.56 -0.19 9.76
N VAL A 61 5.49 -0.91 9.48
CA VAL A 61 4.15 -0.75 10.08
C VAL A 61 3.71 -2.03 10.78
N GLY A 62 4.38 -3.16 10.52
CA GLY A 62 4.19 -4.44 11.18
C GLY A 62 5.23 -4.73 12.28
N PRO A 63 5.16 -5.92 12.90
CA PRO A 63 6.12 -6.35 13.91
C PRO A 63 7.55 -6.41 13.34
N ILE A 64 8.50 -5.80 14.05
CA ILE A 64 9.89 -5.74 13.62
C ILE A 64 10.64 -6.94 14.24
N PRO A 65 11.20 -7.85 13.43
CA PRO A 65 12.01 -8.94 13.94
C PRO A 65 13.35 -8.42 14.51
N SER A 66 13.91 -9.16 15.45
CA SER A 66 15.26 -8.87 15.93
C SER A 66 16.29 -9.44 14.95
N HIS A 67 16.90 -8.56 14.16
CA HIS A 67 17.90 -8.96 13.17
C HIS A 67 18.98 -7.88 12.99
N SER A 68 20.23 -8.30 12.83
CA SER A 68 21.39 -7.40 12.75
C SER A 68 21.41 -6.49 11.52
N CYS A 69 20.77 -6.89 10.41
CA CYS A 69 20.68 -6.05 9.21
C CYS A 69 19.73 -4.86 9.38
N LEU A 70 18.77 -4.92 10.33
CA LEU A 70 17.80 -3.86 10.60
C LEU A 70 18.41 -2.77 11.50
N GLN A 71 19.49 -2.15 11.03
CA GLN A 71 20.17 -1.07 11.75
C GLN A 71 19.26 0.15 11.89
N SER A 72 19.22 0.72 13.11
CA SER A 72 18.41 1.93 13.38
C SER A 72 18.81 3.13 12.54
N SER A 73 20.09 3.24 12.16
CA SER A 73 20.62 4.29 11.28
C SER A 73 20.10 4.24 9.84
N ARG A 74 19.55 3.09 9.43
CA ARG A 74 18.95 2.89 8.10
C ARG A 74 17.42 2.85 8.14
N ARG A 75 16.84 3.09 9.30
CA ARG A 75 15.39 3.15 9.46
C ARG A 75 14.85 4.48 8.97
N LEU A 76 13.95 4.42 8.01
CA LEU A 76 13.21 5.59 7.55
C LEU A 76 12.09 5.92 8.53
N ASN A 77 12.00 7.18 8.93
CA ASN A 77 11.01 7.70 9.87
C ASN A 77 10.02 8.64 9.18
N LEU A 78 8.85 8.83 9.76
CA LEU A 78 7.82 9.75 9.23
C LEU A 78 8.33 11.18 9.01
N SER A 79 9.22 11.66 9.87
CA SER A 79 9.80 13.01 9.78
C SER A 79 10.68 13.26 8.56
N GLU A 80 11.10 12.19 7.88
CA GLU A 80 11.94 12.26 6.68
C GLU A 80 11.09 12.33 5.41
N ILE A 81 9.79 12.05 5.49
CA ILE A 81 8.88 12.14 4.35
C ILE A 81 8.47 13.60 4.14
N PRO A 82 8.72 14.19 2.95
CA PRO A 82 8.51 15.61 2.73
C PRO A 82 7.05 15.97 2.44
N LEU A 83 6.19 15.62 3.37
CA LEU A 83 4.79 16.03 3.45
C LEU A 83 4.57 16.91 4.67
N GLN A 84 3.58 17.79 4.60
CA GLN A 84 3.21 18.68 5.71
C GLN A 84 2.05 18.09 6.54
N GLY A 85 2.03 18.41 7.82
CA GLY A 85 0.91 18.05 8.71
C GLY A 85 0.73 16.56 8.95
N ILE A 86 1.79 15.76 8.78
CA ILE A 86 1.75 14.33 9.07
C ILE A 86 1.59 14.12 10.57
N PRO A 87 0.53 13.47 11.04
CA PRO A 87 0.41 13.15 12.45
C PRO A 87 1.35 12.01 12.84
N PRO A 88 1.88 11.99 14.07
CA PRO A 88 2.91 11.02 14.49
C PRO A 88 2.46 9.56 14.50
N TRP A 89 1.16 9.33 14.45
CA TRP A 89 0.54 8.01 14.43
C TRP A 89 0.22 7.50 13.01
N LEU A 90 0.49 8.28 11.95
CA LEU A 90 0.27 7.82 10.59
C LEU A 90 1.23 6.68 10.24
N GLY A 91 0.71 5.61 9.63
CA GLY A 91 1.56 4.57 9.07
C GLY A 91 2.52 5.13 8.01
N ILE A 92 3.79 4.72 8.08
CA ILE A 92 4.81 5.20 7.14
C ILE A 92 4.52 4.77 5.70
N ASP A 93 3.90 3.62 5.50
CA ASP A 93 3.40 3.12 4.22
C ASP A 93 2.43 4.11 3.57
N ARG A 94 1.47 4.61 4.34
CA ARG A 94 0.49 5.61 3.90
C ARG A 94 1.13 6.96 3.59
N ALA A 95 2.11 7.36 4.36
CA ALA A 95 2.86 8.60 4.12
C ALA A 95 3.70 8.49 2.84
N LEU A 96 4.41 7.38 2.63
CA LEU A 96 5.18 7.10 1.41
C LEU A 96 4.26 7.06 0.18
N ALA A 97 3.17 6.29 0.22
CA ALA A 97 2.23 6.22 -0.88
C ALA A 97 1.63 7.61 -1.21
N GLY A 98 1.25 8.37 -0.18
CA GLY A 98 0.74 9.73 -0.33
C GLY A 98 1.73 10.68 -0.99
N TRP A 99 2.98 10.65 -0.53
CA TRP A 99 4.05 11.47 -1.10
C TRP A 99 4.38 11.08 -2.55
N GLY A 100 4.52 9.77 -2.83
CA GLY A 100 4.81 9.28 -4.17
C GLY A 100 3.73 9.66 -5.17
N ALA A 101 2.46 9.44 -4.83
CA ALA A 101 1.33 9.82 -5.67
C ALA A 101 1.26 11.34 -5.91
N TRP A 102 1.45 12.15 -4.87
CA TRP A 102 1.43 13.60 -4.97
C TRP A 102 2.57 14.12 -5.86
N ARG A 103 3.76 13.56 -5.72
CA ARG A 103 4.91 13.89 -6.61
C ARG A 103 4.65 13.51 -8.07
N ALA A 104 4.22 12.28 -8.30
CA ALA A 104 3.93 11.77 -9.64
C ALA A 104 2.79 12.54 -10.33
N ASN A 105 1.88 13.12 -9.54
CA ASN A 105 0.84 14.04 -10.02
C ASN A 105 1.36 15.47 -10.29
N HIS A 106 2.66 15.70 -10.23
CA HIS A 106 3.32 16.99 -10.47
C HIS A 106 2.77 18.15 -9.62
N HIS A 107 2.23 17.86 -8.43
CA HIS A 107 1.73 18.85 -7.46
C HIS A 107 0.59 19.75 -8.00
N ARG A 108 -0.11 19.33 -9.06
CA ARG A 108 -1.12 20.14 -9.73
C ARG A 108 -2.40 20.27 -8.94
N VAL A 109 -2.86 19.15 -8.39
CA VAL A 109 -4.04 19.04 -7.54
C VAL A 109 -3.73 18.06 -6.40
N GLY A 110 -4.64 17.97 -5.42
CA GLY A 110 -4.52 16.93 -4.40
C GLY A 110 -4.67 15.52 -5.00
N VAL A 111 -4.32 14.50 -4.24
CA VAL A 111 -4.45 13.10 -4.63
C VAL A 111 -5.21 12.32 -3.56
N LEU A 112 -5.96 11.31 -4.00
CA LEU A 112 -6.57 10.29 -3.16
C LEU A 112 -5.84 8.98 -3.42
N VAL A 113 -5.06 8.53 -2.43
CA VAL A 113 -4.40 7.22 -2.49
C VAL A 113 -5.29 6.18 -1.84
N VAL A 114 -5.50 5.09 -2.55
CA VAL A 114 -6.26 3.92 -2.12
C VAL A 114 -5.30 2.75 -2.08
N ASP A 115 -4.99 2.28 -0.88
CA ASP A 115 -4.22 1.04 -0.70
C ASP A 115 -5.20 -0.08 -0.29
N ALA A 116 -5.42 -0.99 -1.23
CA ALA A 116 -6.33 -2.12 -1.11
C ALA A 116 -5.56 -3.37 -0.66
N GLY A 117 -5.35 -3.48 0.63
CA GLY A 117 -4.67 -4.61 1.28
C GLY A 117 -5.52 -5.27 2.35
N THR A 118 -4.87 -5.87 3.36
CA THR A 118 -5.56 -6.44 4.54
C THR A 118 -6.50 -5.44 5.20
N VAL A 119 -6.06 -4.18 5.28
CA VAL A 119 -6.88 -3.02 5.58
C VAL A 119 -6.97 -2.18 4.31
N LEU A 120 -8.18 -1.78 3.94
CA LEU A 120 -8.34 -0.74 2.93
C LEU A 120 -8.01 0.60 3.58
N SER A 121 -6.99 1.30 3.08
CA SER A 121 -6.68 2.64 3.52
C SER A 121 -6.90 3.67 2.41
N LEU A 122 -7.55 4.77 2.75
CA LEU A 122 -7.68 5.94 1.89
C LEU A 122 -6.88 7.07 2.53
N THR A 123 -5.98 7.68 1.76
CA THR A 123 -5.12 8.77 2.24
C THR A 123 -5.23 9.96 1.29
N ARG A 124 -5.51 11.13 1.83
CA ARG A 124 -5.66 12.37 1.06
C ARG A 124 -4.46 13.28 1.28
N ILE A 125 -3.83 13.69 0.18
CA ILE A 125 -2.77 14.71 0.19
C ILE A 125 -3.26 15.87 -0.67
N SER A 126 -3.27 17.07 -0.10
CA SER A 126 -3.68 18.29 -0.81
C SER A 126 -2.60 18.76 -1.81
N ALA A 127 -2.95 19.67 -2.71
CA ALA A 127 -2.05 20.19 -3.75
C ALA A 127 -0.75 20.78 -3.19
N ASN A 128 -0.77 21.33 -1.96
CA ASN A 128 0.42 21.88 -1.30
C ASN A 128 1.23 20.83 -0.54
N GLY A 129 0.94 19.53 -0.70
CA GLY A 129 1.67 18.44 -0.02
C GLY A 129 1.30 18.26 1.46
N SER A 130 0.12 18.72 1.88
CA SER A 130 -0.33 18.52 3.27
C SER A 130 -1.20 17.27 3.40
N PHE A 131 -0.98 16.48 4.45
CA PHE A 131 -1.89 15.41 4.82
C PHE A 131 -3.27 16.00 5.16
N SER A 132 -4.29 15.54 4.46
CA SER A 132 -5.66 16.05 4.55
C SER A 132 -6.64 15.00 5.07
N GLY A 133 -6.14 14.08 5.92
CA GLY A 133 -6.94 13.03 6.51
C GLY A 133 -7.02 11.76 5.67
N GLY A 134 -7.81 10.81 6.12
CA GLY A 134 -8.02 9.54 5.45
C GLY A 134 -9.02 8.66 6.17
N LEU A 135 -9.30 7.51 5.56
CA LEU A 135 -10.22 6.50 6.09
C LEU A 135 -9.49 5.15 6.18
N LEU A 136 -9.90 4.34 7.14
CA LEU A 136 -9.49 2.95 7.26
C LEU A 136 -10.76 2.08 7.34
N ALA A 137 -10.75 0.97 6.60
CA ALA A 137 -11.79 -0.03 6.65
C ALA A 137 -11.17 -1.43 6.56
N ALA A 138 -11.90 -2.45 7.00
CA ALA A 138 -11.47 -3.82 6.77
C ALA A 138 -11.36 -4.08 5.26
N GLY A 139 -10.23 -4.60 4.80
CA GLY A 139 -10.05 -5.03 3.43
C GLY A 139 -10.91 -6.26 3.11
N TYR A 140 -10.94 -6.66 1.84
CA TYR A 140 -11.84 -7.71 1.34
C TYR A 140 -11.75 -9.01 2.15
N GLY A 141 -10.56 -9.59 2.22
CA GLY A 141 -10.36 -10.83 2.95
C GLY A 141 -10.60 -10.71 4.46
N LEU A 142 -10.36 -9.54 5.06
CA LEU A 142 -10.64 -9.30 6.47
C LEU A 142 -12.15 -9.25 6.74
N GLN A 143 -12.93 -8.62 5.85
CA GLN A 143 -14.40 -8.61 5.96
C GLN A 143 -14.98 -10.01 5.89
N LEU A 144 -14.54 -10.84 4.93
CA LEU A 144 -15.01 -12.21 4.79
C LEU A 144 -14.67 -13.07 6.01
N ARG A 145 -13.43 -12.98 6.51
CA ARG A 145 -13.05 -13.68 7.76
C ARG A 145 -13.90 -13.24 8.94
N ALA A 146 -14.09 -11.94 9.12
CA ALA A 146 -14.90 -11.43 10.23
C ALA A 146 -16.35 -11.95 10.19
N MET A 147 -16.97 -12.04 9.00
CA MET A 147 -18.29 -12.61 8.85
C MET A 147 -18.32 -14.10 9.24
N THR A 148 -17.34 -14.89 8.83
CA THR A 148 -17.28 -16.33 9.15
C THR A 148 -16.94 -16.59 10.62
N GLU A 149 -16.10 -15.79 11.23
CA GLU A 149 -15.72 -15.94 12.64
C GLU A 149 -16.84 -15.49 13.59
N ALA A 150 -17.61 -14.46 13.20
CA ALA A 150 -18.66 -13.90 14.03
C ALA A 150 -20.00 -14.64 13.95
N THR A 151 -20.19 -15.55 12.99
CA THR A 151 -21.50 -16.19 12.74
C THR A 151 -21.38 -17.69 12.52
N ALA A 152 -22.14 -18.49 13.24
CA ALA A 152 -22.11 -19.97 13.17
C ALA A 152 -22.57 -20.54 11.81
N GLY A 153 -23.29 -19.77 10.99
CA GLY A 153 -23.87 -20.23 9.73
C GLY A 153 -23.15 -19.81 8.46
N LEU A 154 -22.15 -18.92 8.56
CA LEU A 154 -21.42 -18.42 7.42
C LEU A 154 -20.04 -19.09 7.32
N ASN A 155 -19.92 -20.08 6.45
CA ASN A 155 -18.65 -20.78 6.21
C ASN A 155 -18.00 -20.26 4.92
N ALA A 156 -16.78 -19.73 4.97
CA ALA A 156 -15.99 -19.43 3.80
C ALA A 156 -15.26 -20.72 3.34
N THR A 157 -15.78 -21.38 2.33
CA THR A 157 -15.18 -22.60 1.76
C THR A 157 -14.33 -22.31 0.52
N SER A 158 -14.27 -21.08 0.04
CA SER A 158 -13.57 -20.69 -1.17
C SER A 158 -12.44 -19.71 -0.87
N PRO A 159 -11.40 -19.65 -1.71
CA PRO A 159 -10.32 -18.68 -1.50
C PRO A 159 -10.89 -17.26 -1.37
N LEU A 160 -10.34 -16.54 -0.39
CA LEU A 160 -10.70 -15.15 -0.06
C LEU A 160 -10.20 -14.17 -1.13
N VAL A 161 -10.36 -14.54 -2.41
CA VAL A 161 -9.91 -13.76 -3.56
C VAL A 161 -11.14 -13.13 -4.20
N LEU A 162 -11.02 -11.84 -4.45
CA LEU A 162 -12.00 -11.10 -5.24
C LEU A 162 -12.11 -11.72 -6.64
N ASP A 163 -13.34 -12.00 -7.08
CA ASP A 163 -13.61 -12.38 -8.46
C ASP A 163 -14.09 -11.15 -9.24
N PRO A 164 -13.32 -10.64 -10.20
CA PRO A 164 -13.73 -9.49 -11.00
C PRO A 164 -14.90 -9.80 -11.93
N GLU A 165 -15.18 -11.09 -12.21
CA GLU A 165 -16.26 -11.53 -13.10
C GLU A 165 -17.59 -11.81 -12.37
N GLU A 166 -17.64 -11.66 -11.05
CA GLU A 166 -18.91 -11.81 -10.31
C GLU A 166 -19.88 -10.67 -10.67
N VAL A 167 -20.80 -10.99 -11.58
CA VAL A 167 -21.62 -10.00 -12.31
C VAL A 167 -22.89 -9.63 -11.55
N ASP A 168 -23.45 -10.55 -10.73
CA ASP A 168 -24.69 -10.29 -10.02
C ASP A 168 -24.44 -9.47 -8.73
N PRO A 169 -24.97 -8.24 -8.64
CA PRO A 169 -24.84 -7.43 -7.44
C PRO A 169 -25.64 -7.98 -6.25
N PHE A 170 -26.63 -8.84 -6.49
CA PHE A 170 -27.48 -9.49 -5.47
C PHE A 170 -27.53 -11.00 -5.69
N PRO A 171 -26.41 -11.73 -5.48
CA PRO A 171 -26.36 -13.17 -5.72
C PRO A 171 -27.32 -13.93 -4.81
N PHE A 172 -27.84 -15.03 -5.32
CA PHE A 172 -28.77 -15.89 -4.58
C PHE A 172 -28.05 -16.74 -3.52
N GLU A 173 -26.81 -17.13 -3.80
CA GLU A 173 -26.01 -17.98 -2.92
C GLU A 173 -25.34 -17.18 -1.81
N THR A 174 -25.38 -17.71 -0.57
CA THR A 174 -24.84 -17.01 0.61
C THR A 174 -23.38 -16.60 0.46
N GLN A 175 -22.52 -17.47 -0.05
CA GLN A 175 -21.10 -17.16 -0.21
C GLN A 175 -20.86 -16.09 -1.28
N ALA A 176 -21.59 -16.16 -2.39
CA ALA A 176 -21.56 -15.12 -3.41
C ALA A 176 -22.08 -13.78 -2.86
N ALA A 177 -23.14 -13.80 -2.05
CA ALA A 177 -23.67 -12.60 -1.39
C ALA A 177 -22.66 -11.97 -0.42
N MET A 178 -21.92 -12.78 0.35
CA MET A 178 -20.85 -12.30 1.22
C MET A 178 -19.75 -11.62 0.40
N ARG A 179 -19.29 -12.24 -0.70
CA ARG A 179 -18.26 -11.69 -1.58
C ARG A 179 -18.73 -10.39 -2.25
N SER A 180 -19.92 -10.41 -2.83
CA SER A 180 -20.52 -9.23 -3.47
C SER A 180 -20.67 -8.07 -2.47
N GLY A 181 -21.19 -8.33 -1.28
CA GLY A 181 -21.33 -7.34 -0.22
C GLY A 181 -20.00 -6.72 0.21
N ALA A 182 -18.97 -7.56 0.43
CA ALA A 182 -17.63 -7.08 0.77
C ALA A 182 -17.03 -6.22 -0.36
N GLN A 183 -17.13 -6.65 -1.62
CA GLN A 183 -16.64 -5.88 -2.75
C GLN A 183 -17.39 -4.55 -2.91
N GLN A 184 -18.72 -4.57 -2.86
CA GLN A 184 -19.54 -3.35 -2.98
C GLN A 184 -19.27 -2.36 -1.84
N SER A 185 -19.00 -2.84 -0.62
CA SER A 185 -18.66 -1.95 0.49
C SER A 185 -17.35 -1.19 0.25
N LEU A 186 -16.32 -1.87 -0.30
CA LEU A 186 -15.02 -1.26 -0.63
C LEU A 186 -15.18 -0.24 -1.77
N VAL A 187 -15.82 -0.63 -2.86
CA VAL A 187 -16.06 0.25 -4.02
C VAL A 187 -16.92 1.45 -3.60
N GLY A 188 -17.96 1.22 -2.80
CA GLY A 188 -18.84 2.27 -2.29
C GLY A 188 -18.10 3.30 -1.44
N LEU A 189 -17.22 2.85 -0.54
CA LEU A 189 -16.39 3.72 0.29
C LEU A 189 -15.43 4.58 -0.56
N ILE A 190 -14.77 3.98 -1.55
CA ILE A 190 -13.86 4.70 -2.44
C ILE A 190 -14.62 5.75 -3.25
N ARG A 191 -15.79 5.38 -3.81
CA ARG A 191 -16.65 6.33 -4.53
C ARG A 191 -17.08 7.50 -3.66
N GLN A 192 -17.54 7.22 -2.44
CA GLN A 192 -17.95 8.24 -1.47
C GLN A 192 -16.79 9.19 -1.13
N ALA A 193 -15.59 8.66 -0.93
CA ALA A 193 -14.40 9.45 -0.65
C ALA A 193 -13.99 10.33 -1.87
N HIS A 194 -14.03 9.77 -3.08
CA HIS A 194 -13.73 10.50 -4.31
C HIS A 194 -14.73 11.63 -4.55
N ALA A 195 -16.02 11.39 -4.33
CA ALA A 195 -17.06 12.41 -4.52
C ALA A 195 -16.86 13.69 -3.66
N GLN A 196 -16.09 13.59 -2.56
CA GLN A 196 -15.81 14.73 -1.69
C GLN A 196 -14.70 15.66 -2.20
N SER A 197 -13.83 15.22 -3.10
CA SER A 197 -12.69 16.00 -3.56
C SER A 197 -12.51 16.01 -5.08
N SER A 198 -13.00 14.97 -5.76
CA SER A 198 -12.77 14.72 -7.20
C SER A 198 -11.27 14.73 -7.58
N TRP A 199 -10.41 14.34 -6.64
CA TRP A 199 -8.97 14.25 -6.87
C TRP A 199 -8.61 12.96 -7.60
N PRO A 200 -7.53 12.94 -8.42
CA PRO A 200 -7.04 11.72 -9.04
C PRO A 200 -6.86 10.60 -8.02
N ILE A 201 -7.30 9.40 -8.40
CA ILE A 201 -7.17 8.20 -7.56
C ILE A 201 -5.92 7.44 -7.96
N TRP A 202 -5.05 7.19 -6.98
CA TRP A 202 -3.92 6.29 -7.08
C TRP A 202 -4.24 5.01 -6.32
N LEU A 203 -4.31 3.89 -7.03
CA LEU A 203 -4.70 2.59 -6.48
C LEU A 203 -3.48 1.67 -6.39
N CYS A 204 -3.23 1.14 -5.20
CA CYS A 204 -2.20 0.14 -4.92
C CYS A 204 -2.73 -0.94 -3.98
N GLY A 205 -1.86 -1.86 -3.55
CA GLY A 205 -2.22 -2.97 -2.67
C GLY A 205 -2.59 -4.25 -3.40
N GLY A 206 -2.61 -5.36 -2.68
CA GLY A 206 -2.79 -6.70 -3.25
C GLY A 206 -4.17 -6.97 -3.88
N ASP A 207 -5.20 -6.28 -3.39
CA ASP A 207 -6.58 -6.40 -3.90
C ASP A 207 -6.90 -5.36 -5.00
N ALA A 208 -5.94 -4.49 -5.35
CA ALA A 208 -6.12 -3.44 -6.34
C ALA A 208 -6.52 -3.94 -7.74
N PRO A 209 -5.88 -5.00 -8.31
CA PRO A 209 -6.23 -5.51 -9.63
C PRO A 209 -7.70 -5.92 -9.75
N GLN A 210 -8.26 -6.47 -8.66
CA GLN A 210 -9.64 -6.96 -8.64
C GLN A 210 -10.65 -5.82 -8.44
N LEU A 211 -10.27 -4.74 -7.78
CA LEU A 211 -11.14 -3.57 -7.58
C LEU A 211 -11.14 -2.62 -8.78
N LEU A 212 -10.03 -2.57 -9.52
CA LEU A 212 -9.80 -1.60 -10.59
C LEU A 212 -10.92 -1.58 -11.66
N PRO A 213 -11.36 -2.72 -12.24
CA PRO A 213 -12.40 -2.70 -13.27
C PRO A 213 -13.71 -2.07 -12.79
N LYS A 214 -14.18 -2.47 -11.60
CA LYS A 214 -15.41 -1.94 -11.01
C LYS A 214 -15.29 -0.45 -10.61
N LEU A 215 -14.13 -0.02 -10.18
CA LEU A 215 -13.88 1.39 -9.87
C LEU A 215 -13.92 2.24 -11.14
N GLN A 216 -13.26 1.80 -12.22
CA GLN A 216 -13.28 2.48 -13.51
C GLN A 216 -14.70 2.59 -14.09
N GLU A 217 -15.45 1.48 -14.05
CA GLU A 217 -16.85 1.45 -14.50
C GLU A 217 -17.74 2.43 -13.72
N GLN A 218 -17.63 2.43 -12.38
CA GLN A 218 -18.54 3.15 -11.51
C GLN A 218 -18.19 4.62 -11.28
N LEU A 219 -16.92 4.99 -11.41
CA LEU A 219 -16.46 6.36 -11.20
C LEU A 219 -16.50 7.19 -12.48
N GLY A 220 -16.37 6.55 -13.64
CA GLY A 220 -16.28 7.26 -14.92
C GLY A 220 -15.04 8.16 -15.03
N VAL A 221 -14.01 7.93 -14.20
CA VAL A 221 -12.74 8.65 -14.19
C VAL A 221 -11.59 7.67 -14.23
N GLU A 222 -10.43 8.16 -14.65
CA GLU A 222 -9.21 7.37 -14.64
C GLU A 222 -8.78 7.04 -13.20
N VAL A 223 -8.51 5.75 -12.95
CA VAL A 223 -7.89 5.26 -11.73
C VAL A 223 -6.48 4.79 -12.07
N LEU A 224 -5.50 5.45 -11.51
CA LEU A 224 -4.07 5.18 -11.76
C LEU A 224 -3.63 3.99 -10.90
N HIS A 225 -3.43 2.83 -11.53
CA HIS A 225 -2.94 1.64 -10.83
C HIS A 225 -1.41 1.64 -10.75
N SER A 226 -0.87 1.74 -9.53
CA SER A 226 0.56 1.72 -9.24
C SER A 226 0.86 0.68 -8.16
N PRO A 227 1.10 -0.58 -8.53
CA PRO A 227 1.22 -1.69 -7.57
C PRO A 227 2.42 -1.54 -6.63
N ASN A 228 3.46 -0.83 -7.05
CA ASN A 228 4.70 -0.65 -6.29
C ASN A 228 4.82 0.75 -5.66
N LEU A 229 3.75 1.55 -5.65
CA LEU A 229 3.76 2.98 -5.28
C LEU A 229 4.56 3.28 -4.00
N VAL A 230 4.37 2.49 -2.94
CA VAL A 230 5.05 2.67 -1.66
C VAL A 230 6.55 2.46 -1.79
N MET A 231 6.96 1.40 -2.48
CA MET A 231 8.38 1.05 -2.64
C MET A 231 9.08 1.97 -3.63
N GLU A 232 8.39 2.38 -4.69
CA GLU A 232 8.87 3.40 -5.64
C GLU A 232 9.13 4.72 -4.91
N ALA A 233 8.18 5.16 -4.07
CA ALA A 233 8.35 6.35 -3.25
C ALA A 233 9.51 6.21 -2.25
N MET A 234 9.67 5.05 -1.62
CA MET A 234 10.77 4.80 -0.70
C MET A 234 12.12 4.88 -1.39
N VAL A 235 12.26 4.23 -2.55
CA VAL A 235 13.48 4.28 -3.37
C VAL A 235 13.81 5.70 -3.79
N GLU A 236 12.83 6.43 -4.30
CA GLU A 236 13.02 7.82 -4.74
C GLU A 236 13.44 8.76 -3.60
N LEU A 237 12.96 8.50 -2.38
CA LEU A 237 13.28 9.33 -1.22
C LEU A 237 14.73 9.18 -0.77
N ILE A 238 15.34 8.01 -0.98
CA ILE A 238 16.72 7.71 -0.56
C ILE A 238 17.76 7.89 -1.68
N SER A 239 17.32 8.10 -2.94
CA SER A 239 18.18 8.38 -4.10
C SER A 239 18.54 9.85 -4.16
#